data_41dda4d9c8f722a33a7d46d11e6099a5
#
_entry.id   41dda4d9c8f722a33a7d46d11e6099a5
#
_cell.length_a   1.000
_cell.length_b   1.000
_cell.length_c   1.000
_cell.angle_alpha   90.00
_cell.angle_beta   90.00
_cell.angle_gamma   90.00
#
_symmetry.space_group_name_H-M   'P 1'
#
loop_
_entity.id
_entity.type
_entity.pdbx_description
1 polymer ?
#
loop_
_entity_poly.entity_id
_entity_poly.type
_entity_poly.pdbx_seq_one_letter_code
_entity_poly.pdbx_strand_id
1 'polypeptide(L)'
;TYSFWQNRATSSTATTFAAYKQELNSIYNTCGRGAGGSPDLMIGDQVAWEQYWNSLQTQERYIVDNPRVVNVLGGSEALKFRGASFIWDEVVPDTETNAEVVDAIGTVTVSTVFMINSETMEWITDSESDFITTPFVRPENQDARVAQILWMGAMGCNNRRKNGVLYGISRSIVS
;
A
#
# COMPACT_ATOMS: atom_id res chain seq x y z
N THR A 1 -17.36 15.30 12.86
CA THR A 1 -16.63 14.35 11.98
C THR A 1 -17.11 12.94 12.30
N TYR A 2 -17.60 12.22 11.32
CA TYR A 2 -18.12 10.86 11.50
C TYR A 2 -16.96 9.87 11.53
N SER A 3 -16.55 9.43 12.71
CA SER A 3 -15.41 8.54 12.92
C SER A 3 -15.51 7.17 12.25
N PHE A 4 -16.72 6.74 11.89
CA PHE A 4 -16.94 5.46 11.21
C PHE A 4 -16.53 5.47 9.73
N TRP A 5 -16.36 6.65 9.13
CA TRP A 5 -15.88 6.82 7.74
C TRP A 5 -14.38 7.00 7.62
N GLN A 6 -13.69 7.18 8.72
CA GLN A 6 -12.24 7.42 8.70
C GLN A 6 -11.48 6.12 8.41
N ASN A 7 -10.40 6.24 7.64
CA ASN A 7 -9.39 5.18 7.53
C ASN A 7 -8.76 4.91 8.90
N ARG A 8 -8.15 3.76 9.05
CA ARG A 8 -7.47 3.36 10.27
C ARG A 8 -6.01 3.79 10.18
N ALA A 9 -5.64 4.79 10.97
CA ALA A 9 -4.27 5.25 11.09
C ALA A 9 -3.75 4.95 12.50
N THR A 10 -2.59 4.33 12.60
CA THR A 10 -1.94 3.99 13.86
C THR A 10 -0.47 4.33 13.78
N SER A 11 0.02 5.06 14.77
CA SER A 11 1.45 5.29 14.93
C SER A 11 2.11 4.08 15.57
N SER A 12 3.23 3.65 15.01
CA SER A 12 4.03 2.56 15.57
C SER A 12 4.85 3.05 16.76
N THR A 13 4.94 2.21 17.76
CA THR A 13 5.83 2.36 18.91
C THR A 13 6.76 1.15 19.06
N ALA A 14 6.77 0.27 18.05
CA ALA A 14 7.51 -0.98 18.08
C ALA A 14 9.02 -0.74 18.11
N THR A 15 9.68 -1.38 19.06
CA THR A 15 11.15 -1.43 19.19
C THR A 15 11.70 -2.82 18.94
N THR A 16 10.84 -3.83 18.86
CA THR A 16 11.19 -5.24 18.62
C THR A 16 10.36 -5.81 17.47
N PHE A 17 10.88 -6.84 16.80
CA PHE A 17 10.15 -7.52 15.72
C PHE A 17 8.83 -8.14 16.17
N ALA A 18 8.76 -8.59 17.43
CA ALA A 18 7.53 -9.13 18.00
C ALA A 18 6.46 -8.05 18.15
N ALA A 19 6.82 -6.87 18.65
CA ALA A 19 5.93 -5.73 18.79
C ALA A 19 5.47 -5.24 17.40
N TYR A 20 6.36 -5.15 16.43
CA TYR A 20 6.03 -4.77 15.06
C TYR A 20 4.98 -5.70 14.44
N LYS A 21 5.17 -7.01 14.54
CA LYS A 21 4.18 -8.00 14.07
C LYS A 21 2.83 -7.87 14.80
N GLN A 22 2.86 -7.57 16.10
CA GLN A 22 1.65 -7.36 16.88
C GLN A 22 0.88 -6.12 16.43
N GLU A 23 1.57 -5.02 16.13
CA GLU A 23 0.96 -3.80 15.60
C GLU A 23 0.35 -4.02 14.22
N LEU A 24 1.09 -4.67 13.29
CA LEU A 24 0.56 -5.07 11.99
C LEU A 24 -0.71 -5.92 12.13
N ASN A 25 -0.71 -6.88 13.05
CA ASN A 25 -1.86 -7.73 13.29
C ASN A 25 -3.06 -6.96 13.88
N SER A 26 -2.79 -6.02 14.75
CA SER A 26 -3.82 -5.17 15.38
C SER A 26 -4.53 -4.31 14.35
N ILE A 27 -3.78 -3.60 13.49
CA ILE A 27 -4.38 -2.75 12.46
C ILE A 27 -5.11 -3.57 11.39
N TYR A 28 -4.54 -4.71 10.97
CA TYR A 28 -5.19 -5.65 10.05
C TYR A 28 -6.55 -6.09 10.57
N ASN A 29 -6.63 -6.53 11.84
CA ASN A 29 -7.88 -6.93 12.47
C ASN A 29 -8.87 -5.77 12.59
N THR A 30 -8.37 -4.56 12.84
CA THR A 30 -9.21 -3.37 12.96
C THR A 30 -9.83 -2.99 11.61
N CYS A 31 -9.08 -3.12 10.52
CA CYS A 31 -9.59 -2.93 9.16
C CYS A 31 -10.58 -4.03 8.76
N GLY A 32 -10.34 -5.29 9.19
CA GLY A 32 -11.22 -6.43 8.91
C GLY A 32 -12.54 -6.43 9.67
N ARG A 33 -12.75 -5.56 10.67
CA ARG A 33 -13.98 -5.56 11.49
C ARG A 33 -15.23 -5.20 10.67
N GLY A 34 -16.25 -6.02 10.80
CA GLY A 34 -17.55 -5.84 10.14
C GLY A 34 -17.58 -6.37 8.71
N ALA A 35 -18.70 -6.18 8.02
CA ALA A 35 -18.87 -6.62 6.63
C ALA A 35 -17.93 -5.87 5.67
N GLY A 36 -17.57 -6.48 4.55
CA GLY A 36 -16.76 -5.87 3.48
C GLY A 36 -15.29 -6.30 3.46
N GLY A 37 -15.00 -7.52 3.92
CA GLY A 37 -13.69 -8.14 3.76
C GLY A 37 -12.58 -7.60 4.68
N SER A 38 -11.39 -8.11 4.46
CA SER A 38 -10.14 -7.71 5.12
C SER A 38 -9.17 -7.16 4.08
N PRO A 39 -8.13 -6.43 4.47
CA PRO A 39 -7.07 -6.03 3.54
C PRO A 39 -6.48 -7.24 2.81
N ASP A 40 -6.28 -7.13 1.52
CA ASP A 40 -5.71 -8.16 0.63
C ASP A 40 -4.33 -7.75 0.08
N LEU A 41 -4.01 -6.46 0.19
CA LEU A 41 -2.75 -5.90 -0.25
C LEU A 41 -2.12 -5.05 0.86
N MET A 42 -0.84 -5.25 1.09
CA MET A 42 -0.01 -4.41 1.95
C MET A 42 1.13 -3.83 1.11
N ILE A 43 1.32 -2.53 1.20
CA ILE A 43 2.38 -1.83 0.50
C ILE A 43 3.19 -1.07 1.54
N GLY A 44 4.47 -1.32 1.60
CA GLY A 44 5.39 -0.63 2.52
C GLY A 44 6.60 -0.08 1.80
N ASP A 45 7.38 0.72 2.52
CA ASP A 45 8.72 1.05 2.08
C ASP A 45 9.66 -0.15 2.24
N GLN A 46 10.82 -0.10 1.60
CA GLN A 46 11.79 -1.18 1.60
C GLN A 46 12.16 -1.63 3.02
N VAL A 47 12.40 -0.68 3.93
CA VAL A 47 12.87 -0.99 5.29
C VAL A 47 11.80 -1.70 6.12
N ALA A 48 10.54 -1.27 6.03
CA ALA A 48 9.43 -1.95 6.72
C ALA A 48 9.25 -3.39 6.21
N TRP A 49 9.42 -3.59 4.91
CA TRP A 49 9.36 -4.91 4.30
C TRP A 49 10.52 -5.79 4.75
N GLU A 50 11.75 -5.28 4.74
CA GLU A 50 12.95 -6.00 5.23
C GLU A 50 12.84 -6.37 6.71
N GLN A 51 12.32 -5.47 7.54
CA GLN A 51 12.08 -5.76 8.97
C GLN A 51 11.06 -6.89 9.15
N TYR A 52 10.01 -6.93 8.34
CA TYR A 52 9.07 -8.04 8.36
C TYR A 52 9.75 -9.34 7.91
N TRP A 53 10.52 -9.32 6.83
CA TRP A 53 11.31 -10.46 6.38
C TRP A 53 12.25 -10.97 7.47
N ASN A 54 13.06 -10.08 8.07
CA ASN A 54 13.98 -10.43 9.15
C ASN A 54 13.26 -11.04 10.35
N SER A 55 12.05 -10.59 10.64
CA SER A 55 11.23 -11.15 11.73
C SER A 55 10.77 -12.59 11.48
N LEU A 56 10.78 -13.05 10.24
CA LEU A 56 10.41 -14.41 9.87
C LEU A 56 11.59 -15.38 9.88
N GLN A 57 12.83 -14.90 9.73
CA GLN A 57 14.02 -15.74 9.66
C GLN A 57 14.18 -16.67 10.86
N THR A 58 13.79 -16.24 12.04
CA THR A 58 13.84 -17.08 13.25
C THR A 58 12.86 -18.26 13.22
N GLN A 59 11.93 -18.27 12.29
CA GLN A 59 10.88 -19.29 12.14
C GLN A 59 11.02 -20.09 10.83
N GLU A 60 12.06 -19.83 10.04
CA GLU A 60 12.33 -20.59 8.83
C GLU A 60 12.62 -22.04 9.16
N ARG A 61 11.65 -22.91 8.93
CA ARG A 61 11.87 -24.35 8.86
C ARG A 61 12.14 -24.70 7.41
N TYR A 62 13.36 -25.13 7.13
CA TYR A 62 13.68 -25.77 5.86
C TYR A 62 12.92 -27.11 5.78
N ILE A 63 11.73 -27.08 5.19
CA ILE A 63 11.01 -28.29 4.82
C ILE A 63 11.61 -28.76 3.50
N VAL A 64 12.57 -29.66 3.58
CA VAL A 64 13.29 -30.22 2.42
C VAL A 64 12.38 -31.12 1.54
N ASP A 65 11.15 -31.37 1.96
CA ASP A 65 10.34 -32.47 1.39
C ASP A 65 9.31 -32.04 0.33
N ASN A 66 9.31 -30.80 -0.13
CA ASN A 66 8.43 -30.43 -1.25
C ASN A 66 9.02 -29.35 -2.16
N PRO A 67 9.76 -29.75 -3.23
CA PRO A 67 10.35 -28.79 -4.17
C PRO A 67 9.34 -28.02 -5.03
N ARG A 68 8.04 -28.15 -4.76
CA ARG A 68 6.97 -27.53 -5.55
C ARG A 68 6.41 -26.21 -4.99
N VAL A 69 6.91 -25.72 -3.88
CA VAL A 69 6.38 -24.49 -3.26
C VAL A 69 7.35 -23.31 -3.34
N VAL A 70 8.45 -23.45 -4.02
CA VAL A 70 9.21 -22.28 -4.45
C VAL A 70 8.62 -21.81 -5.78
N ASN A 71 7.48 -21.17 -5.75
CA ASN A 71 7.06 -20.34 -6.85
C ASN A 71 7.96 -19.11 -6.87
N VAL A 72 9.18 -19.30 -7.35
CA VAL A 72 10.04 -18.22 -7.83
C VAL A 72 9.43 -17.74 -9.15
N LEU A 73 8.31 -17.08 -9.06
CA LEU A 73 7.84 -16.25 -10.17
C LEU A 73 8.69 -14.98 -10.10
N GLY A 74 9.61 -14.86 -11.04
CA GLY A 74 10.63 -13.84 -11.09
C GLY A 74 10.16 -12.46 -10.73
N GLY A 75 10.84 -11.85 -9.78
CA GLY A 75 10.96 -10.42 -9.65
C GLY A 75 10.20 -9.74 -8.52
N SER A 76 9.23 -10.34 -7.86
CA SER A 76 8.71 -9.82 -6.61
C SER A 76 8.35 -10.98 -5.67
N GLU A 77 9.20 -11.23 -4.72
CA GLU A 77 8.88 -12.12 -3.60
C GLU A 77 7.80 -11.42 -2.75
N ALA A 78 6.54 -11.63 -3.12
CA ALA A 78 5.43 -11.16 -2.33
C ALA A 78 5.38 -12.00 -1.06
N LEU A 79 5.87 -11.43 0.04
CA LEU A 79 5.60 -11.97 1.35
C LEU A 79 4.09 -11.97 1.59
N LYS A 80 3.60 -12.96 2.34
CA LYS A 80 2.20 -13.00 2.74
C LYS A 80 2.05 -12.74 4.23
N PHE A 81 1.15 -11.83 4.54
CA PHE A 81 0.69 -11.57 5.91
C PHE A 81 -0.79 -11.89 6.00
N ARG A 82 -1.15 -13.01 6.67
CA ARG A 82 -2.54 -13.45 6.88
C ARG A 82 -3.42 -13.50 5.61
N GLY A 83 -2.81 -13.78 4.47
CA GLY A 83 -3.50 -13.83 3.18
C GLY A 83 -3.33 -12.57 2.32
N ALA A 84 -2.99 -11.44 2.92
CA ALA A 84 -2.60 -10.23 2.18
C ALA A 84 -1.19 -10.39 1.60
N SER A 85 -1.00 -9.94 0.36
CA SER A 85 0.32 -9.86 -0.26
C SER A 85 1.04 -8.62 0.26
N PHE A 86 2.25 -8.79 0.80
CA PHE A 86 3.07 -7.68 1.27
C PHE A 86 4.18 -7.42 0.26
N ILE A 87 4.10 -6.27 -0.39
CA ILE A 87 5.08 -5.79 -1.37
C ILE A 87 5.71 -4.50 -0.89
N TRP A 88 6.87 -4.17 -1.41
CA TRP A 88 7.48 -2.87 -1.19
C TRP A 88 7.48 -2.04 -2.47
N ASP A 89 7.42 -0.72 -2.33
CA ASP A 89 7.46 0.24 -3.42
C ASP A 89 8.34 1.42 -3.03
N GLU A 90 9.23 1.83 -3.93
CA GLU A 90 10.16 2.95 -3.71
C GLU A 90 9.44 4.30 -3.56
N VAL A 91 8.23 4.42 -4.11
CA VAL A 91 7.44 5.65 -4.04
C VAL A 91 6.79 5.83 -2.66
N VAL A 92 6.71 4.76 -1.84
CA VAL A 92 6.19 4.89 -0.48
C VAL A 92 7.11 5.80 0.33
N PRO A 93 6.57 6.87 0.94
CA PRO A 93 7.37 7.81 1.72
C PRO A 93 8.12 7.11 2.85
N ASP A 94 9.41 7.22 2.82
CA ASP A 94 10.33 6.75 3.87
C ASP A 94 10.77 7.88 4.82
N THR A 95 10.51 9.12 4.40
CA THR A 95 10.63 10.33 5.20
C THR A 95 9.28 11.00 5.23
N GLU A 96 8.67 11.06 6.39
CA GLU A 96 7.39 11.72 6.58
C GLU A 96 7.53 13.24 6.35
N THR A 97 7.21 13.64 5.15
CA THR A 97 7.07 15.05 4.76
C THR A 97 5.62 15.50 4.73
N ASN A 98 4.67 14.60 5.05
CA ASN A 98 3.27 14.98 5.16
C ASN A 98 3.04 15.82 6.40
N ALA A 99 2.57 17.06 6.20
CA ALA A 99 2.33 18.04 7.25
C ALA A 99 1.44 17.54 8.41
N GLU A 100 0.53 16.58 8.13
CA GLU A 100 -0.35 16.00 9.15
C GLU A 100 0.37 15.07 10.13
N VAL A 101 1.51 14.50 9.73
CA VAL A 101 2.32 13.59 10.57
C VAL A 101 3.56 14.30 11.09
N VAL A 102 4.14 15.21 10.32
CA VAL A 102 5.29 16.06 10.71
C VAL A 102 4.95 16.97 11.90
N ASP A 103 3.72 17.46 11.98
CA ASP A 103 3.27 18.27 13.12
C ASP A 103 3.23 17.51 14.45
N ALA A 104 3.13 16.18 14.40
CA ALA A 104 3.05 15.35 15.61
C ALA A 104 4.42 14.82 16.08
N ILE A 105 5.38 14.61 15.19
CA ILE A 105 6.60 13.84 15.50
C ILE A 105 7.90 14.53 15.08
N GLY A 106 7.84 15.60 14.27
CA GLY A 106 9.02 16.23 13.65
C GLY A 106 9.56 15.41 12.47
N THR A 107 10.63 15.91 11.86
CA THR A 107 11.28 15.22 10.73
C THR A 107 12.03 13.99 11.23
N VAL A 108 11.36 12.86 11.31
CA VAL A 108 11.97 11.57 11.67
C VAL A 108 11.97 10.68 10.44
N THR A 109 13.06 10.02 10.17
CA THR A 109 13.15 8.97 9.15
C THR A 109 12.40 7.75 9.67
N VAL A 110 11.18 7.58 9.24
CA VAL A 110 10.27 6.52 9.68
C VAL A 110 9.69 5.81 8.47
N SER A 111 9.38 4.56 8.67
CA SER A 111 8.78 3.70 7.65
C SER A 111 7.27 3.67 7.78
N THR A 112 6.59 3.43 6.66
CA THR A 112 5.14 3.40 6.59
C THR A 112 4.65 2.16 5.85
N VAL A 113 3.56 1.57 6.32
CA VAL A 113 2.88 0.44 5.68
C VAL A 113 1.42 0.78 5.47
N PHE A 114 0.98 0.72 4.22
CA PHE A 114 -0.41 0.84 3.83
C PHE A 114 -1.06 -0.55 3.75
N MET A 115 -2.25 -0.67 4.30
CA MET A 115 -3.11 -1.85 4.19
C MET A 115 -4.32 -1.50 3.37
N ILE A 116 -4.48 -2.16 2.24
CA ILE A 116 -5.48 -1.83 1.24
C ILE A 116 -6.40 -3.03 1.06
N ASN A 117 -7.69 -2.76 0.98
CA ASN A 117 -8.69 -3.71 0.54
C ASN A 117 -9.09 -3.33 -0.90
N SER A 118 -8.68 -4.14 -1.87
CA SER A 118 -8.90 -3.87 -3.29
C SER A 118 -10.39 -3.82 -3.66
N GLU A 119 -11.25 -4.58 -2.96
CA GLU A 119 -12.69 -4.56 -3.19
C GLU A 119 -13.34 -3.21 -2.87
N THR A 120 -12.66 -2.37 -2.08
CA THR A 120 -13.17 -1.04 -1.72
C THR A 120 -12.64 0.07 -2.61
N MET A 121 -11.75 -0.25 -3.52
CA MET A 121 -11.14 0.69 -4.46
C MET A 121 -11.81 0.55 -5.81
N GLU A 122 -12.25 1.67 -6.37
CA GLU A 122 -12.94 1.70 -7.65
C GLU A 122 -12.23 2.68 -8.58
N TRP A 123 -12.17 2.31 -9.84
CA TRP A 123 -11.68 3.18 -10.89
C TRP A 123 -12.88 3.85 -11.54
N ILE A 124 -13.01 5.15 -11.34
CA ILE A 124 -14.13 5.94 -11.83
C ILE A 124 -13.66 6.70 -13.07
N THR A 125 -14.24 6.41 -14.21
CA THR A 125 -13.96 7.09 -15.48
C THR A 125 -15.18 7.91 -15.92
N ASP A 126 -14.91 9.02 -16.58
CA ASP A 126 -15.96 9.78 -17.23
C ASP A 126 -16.34 9.12 -18.56
N SER A 127 -17.63 8.86 -18.74
CA SER A 127 -18.14 8.15 -19.93
C SER A 127 -17.93 8.90 -21.25
N GLU A 128 -17.76 10.23 -21.19
CA GLU A 128 -17.51 11.06 -22.36
C GLU A 128 -16.01 11.27 -22.68
N SER A 129 -15.14 10.82 -21.78
CA SER A 129 -13.68 11.04 -21.86
C SER A 129 -12.86 9.78 -21.55
N ASP A 130 -13.38 8.60 -21.85
CA ASP A 130 -12.67 7.32 -21.66
C ASP A 130 -11.93 6.94 -22.94
N PHE A 131 -10.67 7.38 -23.06
CA PHE A 131 -9.80 7.15 -24.22
C PHE A 131 -10.39 7.57 -25.56
N ILE A 132 -11.14 8.69 -25.56
CA ILE A 132 -11.75 9.22 -26.78
C ILE A 132 -10.70 9.97 -27.60
N THR A 133 -10.62 9.62 -28.89
CA THR A 133 -9.74 10.32 -29.82
C THR A 133 -10.49 11.47 -30.47
N THR A 134 -9.94 12.70 -30.37
CA THR A 134 -10.48 13.86 -31.11
C THR A 134 -10.25 13.70 -32.60
N PRO A 135 -11.11 14.31 -33.45
CA PRO A 135 -10.86 14.34 -34.90
C PRO A 135 -9.52 14.99 -35.20
N PHE A 136 -8.87 14.50 -36.26
CA PHE A 136 -7.64 15.12 -36.76
C PHE A 136 -7.90 16.55 -37.23
N VAL A 137 -7.22 17.51 -36.64
CA VAL A 137 -7.27 18.91 -37.02
C VAL A 137 -5.93 19.31 -37.63
N ARG A 138 -5.95 20.08 -38.70
CA ARG A 138 -4.75 20.64 -39.32
C ARG A 138 -4.52 22.03 -38.72
N PRO A 139 -3.41 22.29 -38.02
CA PRO A 139 -3.04 23.61 -37.56
C PRO A 139 -2.74 24.54 -38.74
N GLU A 140 -3.10 25.82 -38.64
CA GLU A 140 -2.91 26.80 -39.72
C GLU A 140 -1.45 27.01 -40.13
N ASN A 141 -0.51 26.80 -39.17
CA ASN A 141 0.91 27.11 -39.34
C ASN A 141 1.81 25.90 -39.59
N GLN A 142 1.23 24.69 -39.70
CA GLN A 142 2.05 23.48 -39.88
C GLN A 142 1.40 22.51 -40.85
N ASP A 143 2.21 21.84 -41.67
CA ASP A 143 1.75 20.74 -42.50
C ASP A 143 1.72 19.42 -41.72
N ALA A 144 0.99 19.43 -40.62
CA ALA A 144 0.80 18.29 -39.74
C ALA A 144 -0.70 18.08 -39.42
N ARG A 145 -1.05 16.86 -39.05
CA ARG A 145 -2.38 16.55 -38.50
C ARG A 145 -2.22 16.19 -37.06
N VAL A 146 -2.99 16.81 -36.17
CA VAL A 146 -2.95 16.59 -34.73
C VAL A 146 -4.29 16.04 -34.29
N ALA A 147 -4.23 14.97 -33.50
CA ALA A 147 -5.36 14.44 -32.74
C ALA A 147 -4.92 14.24 -31.30
N GLN A 148 -5.85 14.31 -30.37
CA GLN A 148 -5.60 14.10 -28.95
C GLN A 148 -6.40 12.89 -28.48
N ILE A 149 -5.78 12.09 -27.60
CA ILE A 149 -6.49 11.06 -26.86
C ILE A 149 -6.78 11.65 -25.48
N LEU A 150 -8.05 11.73 -25.16
CA LEU A 150 -8.52 12.28 -23.89
C LEU A 150 -8.91 11.12 -22.96
N TRP A 151 -8.43 11.19 -21.74
CA TRP A 151 -8.85 10.31 -20.67
C TRP A 151 -9.06 11.13 -19.40
N MET A 152 -10.19 10.94 -18.75
CA MET A 152 -10.52 11.55 -17.46
C MET A 152 -11.00 10.48 -16.51
N GLY A 153 -10.32 10.33 -15.39
CA GLY A 153 -10.69 9.37 -14.38
C GLY A 153 -10.04 9.66 -13.05
N ALA A 154 -10.56 9.04 -12.01
CA ALA A 154 -10.02 9.12 -10.67
C ALA A 154 -10.18 7.79 -9.95
N MET A 155 -9.32 7.53 -8.99
CA MET A 155 -9.49 6.41 -8.08
C MET A 155 -10.42 6.82 -6.94
N GLY A 156 -11.50 6.08 -6.77
CA GLY A 156 -12.47 6.24 -5.69
C GLY A 156 -12.28 5.17 -4.62
N CYS A 157 -12.69 5.48 -3.40
CA CYS A 157 -12.76 4.51 -2.32
C CYS A 157 -14.16 4.56 -1.70
N ASN A 158 -14.92 3.47 -1.84
CA ASN A 158 -16.28 3.39 -1.34
C ASN A 158 -16.36 3.09 0.16
N ASN A 159 -15.32 2.48 0.75
CA ASN A 159 -15.27 2.17 2.17
C ASN A 159 -13.88 2.38 2.78
N ARG A 160 -13.59 3.62 3.16
CA ARG A 160 -12.28 4.02 3.73
C ARG A 160 -11.93 3.27 5.02
N ARG A 161 -12.92 2.80 5.78
CA ARG A 161 -12.70 2.09 7.04
C ARG A 161 -11.95 0.76 6.87
N LYS A 162 -12.02 0.17 5.68
CA LYS A 162 -11.36 -1.11 5.34
C LYS A 162 -9.89 -0.95 4.99
N ASN A 163 -9.46 0.28 4.83
CA ASN A 163 -8.09 0.63 4.53
C ASN A 163 -7.41 1.22 5.78
N GLY A 164 -6.14 0.93 5.94
CA GLY A 164 -5.38 1.38 7.11
C GLY A 164 -3.97 1.78 6.75
N VAL A 165 -3.35 2.53 7.67
CA VAL A 165 -1.94 2.90 7.58
C VAL A 165 -1.28 2.74 8.95
N LEU A 166 -0.16 2.03 8.97
CA LEU A 166 0.78 1.99 10.08
C LEU A 166 1.96 2.88 9.73
N TYR A 167 2.13 3.97 10.45
CA TYR A 167 3.17 4.95 10.20
C TYR A 167 4.10 5.09 11.42
N GLY A 168 5.20 5.77 11.25
CA GLY A 168 6.13 5.99 12.37
C GLY A 168 6.92 4.74 12.77
N ILE A 169 7.09 3.78 11.87
CA ILE A 169 7.83 2.55 12.16
C ILE A 169 9.32 2.88 12.26
N SER A 170 9.94 2.57 13.40
CA SER A 170 11.37 2.78 13.60
C SER A 170 12.18 1.92 12.62
N ARG A 171 13.21 2.51 12.01
CA ARG A 171 14.15 1.78 11.13
C ARG A 171 15.19 0.96 11.88
N SER A 172 15.29 1.11 13.19
CA SER A 172 16.23 0.42 14.05
C SER A 172 15.55 -0.58 14.99
N ILE A 173 14.59 -1.35 14.44
CA ILE A 173 13.99 -2.45 15.21
C ILE A 173 15.00 -3.57 15.39
N VAL A 174 15.13 -4.04 16.62
CA VAL A 174 16.03 -5.11 17.00
C VAL A 174 15.26 -6.36 17.45
N SER A 175 15.93 -7.50 17.38
CA SER A 175 15.37 -8.80 17.83
C SER A 175 15.23 -8.87 19.34
#